data_05ae89efdd87d4172b43247ba08c39d6
#
_entry.id   05ae89efdd87d4172b43247ba08c39d6
#
_cell.length_a   1.000
_cell.length_b   1.000
_cell.length_c   1.000
_cell.angle_alpha   90.00
_cell.angle_beta   90.00
_cell.angle_gamma   90.00
#
_symmetry.space_group_name_H-M   'P 1'
#
loop_
_entity.id
_entity.type
_entity.pdbx_description
1 polymer ?
#
loop_
_entity_poly.entity_id
_entity_poly.type
_entity_poly.pdbx_seq_one_letter_code
_entity_poly.pdbx_strand_id
1 'polypeptide(L)'
;KYFITTDKSWVQKQLTALMKRYDKPSKGEILLGDLSLFDYDTYELRQAITILDRSLIVECTIEEYLRLASPSVSISEMRQVLAAVELLPVVDALPHGLSEHISVLGAPLQPLEFLLLKLAGVLIAQPKVLIINQHFDAIPKALRLRLLAHLDNLKCTVLYFTNTPESGMFTGAIHLHDDVTELVNSSEEGGAHNE
;
A
#
# COMPACT_ATOMS: atom_id res chain seq x y z
N LYS A 1 -6.01 2.54 10.72
CA LYS A 1 -6.01 2.37 9.27
C LYS A 1 -7.19 3.09 8.69
N TYR A 2 -7.01 3.84 7.59
CA TYR A 2 -8.05 4.71 7.07
C TYR A 2 -8.15 4.61 5.56
N PHE A 3 -9.37 4.65 5.06
CA PHE A 3 -9.63 5.02 3.67
C PHE A 3 -9.51 6.53 3.53
N ILE A 4 -8.92 6.98 2.43
CA ILE A 4 -8.80 8.39 2.08
C ILE A 4 -9.63 8.62 0.83
N THR A 5 -10.64 9.48 0.95
CA THR A 5 -11.44 9.93 -0.19
C THR A 5 -11.13 11.38 -0.50
N THR A 6 -11.22 11.77 -1.75
CA THR A 6 -10.97 13.15 -2.18
C THR A 6 -11.63 13.42 -3.52
N ASP A 7 -12.14 14.62 -3.70
CA ASP A 7 -12.72 15.10 -4.96
C ASP A 7 -11.65 15.54 -5.98
N LYS A 8 -10.39 15.63 -5.55
CA LYS A 8 -9.28 16.17 -6.35
C LYS A 8 -8.17 15.14 -6.53
N SER A 9 -7.93 14.76 -7.75
CA SER A 9 -6.89 13.76 -8.10
C SER A 9 -5.45 14.19 -7.72
N TRP A 10 -5.18 15.49 -7.61
CA TRP A 10 -3.87 16.01 -7.22
C TRP A 10 -3.54 15.81 -5.74
N VAL A 11 -4.55 15.70 -4.86
CA VAL A 11 -4.36 15.56 -3.39
C VAL A 11 -3.51 14.33 -3.06
N GLN A 12 -3.77 13.21 -3.73
CA GLN A 12 -2.96 12.00 -3.54
C GLN A 12 -1.50 12.21 -3.94
N LYS A 13 -1.24 12.89 -5.06
CA LYS A 13 0.13 13.20 -5.51
C LYS A 13 0.83 14.12 -4.51
N GLN A 14 0.12 15.13 -4.01
CA GLN A 14 0.64 16.07 -3.04
C GLN A 14 0.98 15.38 -1.72
N LEU A 15 0.07 14.55 -1.16
CA LEU A 15 0.37 13.80 0.05
C LEU A 15 1.58 12.87 -0.16
N THR A 16 1.64 12.19 -1.30
CA THR A 16 2.79 11.35 -1.63
C THR A 16 4.10 12.15 -1.69
N ALA A 17 4.10 13.35 -2.29
CA ALA A 17 5.26 14.22 -2.36
C ALA A 17 5.70 14.71 -0.97
N LEU A 18 4.76 15.09 -0.12
CA LEU A 18 5.02 15.45 1.27
C LEU A 18 5.62 14.29 2.07
N MET A 19 5.05 13.09 1.96
CA MET A 19 5.53 11.90 2.68
C MET A 19 6.91 11.42 2.19
N LYS A 20 7.26 11.69 0.93
CA LYS A 20 8.61 11.43 0.37
C LYS A 20 9.59 12.57 0.63
N ARG A 21 9.17 13.65 1.28
CA ARG A 21 9.93 14.91 1.46
C ARG A 21 10.38 15.56 0.15
N TYR A 22 9.61 15.36 -0.93
CA TYR A 22 9.83 16.09 -2.19
C TYR A 22 9.25 17.50 -2.13
N ASP A 23 8.33 17.72 -1.19
CA ASP A 23 7.72 19.00 -0.90
C ASP A 23 7.59 19.23 0.61
N LYS A 24 7.29 20.45 1.03
CA LYS A 24 7.08 20.82 2.44
C LYS A 24 5.65 21.31 2.63
N PRO A 25 5.04 21.04 3.80
CA PRO A 25 3.74 21.62 4.11
C PRO A 25 3.85 23.14 4.17
N SER A 26 2.87 23.84 3.60
CA SER A 26 2.80 25.31 3.65
C SER A 26 2.49 25.82 5.05
N LYS A 27 1.81 25.02 5.86
CA LYS A 27 1.49 25.28 7.28
C LYS A 27 1.48 23.97 8.05
N GLY A 28 1.80 24.05 9.36
CA GLY A 28 1.84 22.87 10.22
C GLY A 28 3.04 21.98 9.95
N GLU A 29 3.00 20.77 10.50
CA GLU A 29 4.04 19.76 10.35
C GLU A 29 3.43 18.36 10.21
N ILE A 30 4.23 17.44 9.71
CA ILE A 30 3.86 16.02 9.60
C ILE A 30 4.73 15.25 10.58
N LEU A 31 4.07 14.54 11.50
CA LEU A 31 4.74 13.70 12.49
C LEU A 31 4.63 12.23 12.13
N LEU A 32 5.68 11.48 12.34
CA LEU A 32 5.70 10.02 12.30
C LEU A 32 6.09 9.51 13.70
N GLY A 33 5.09 9.11 14.49
CA GLY A 33 5.23 9.01 15.93
C GLY A 33 5.38 10.41 16.55
N ASP A 34 6.40 10.60 17.39
CA ASP A 34 6.65 11.86 18.07
C ASP A 34 7.72 12.73 17.37
N LEU A 35 8.21 12.30 16.20
CA LEU A 35 9.27 12.97 15.46
C LEU A 35 8.76 13.59 14.18
N SER A 36 9.20 14.81 13.87
CA SER A 36 8.88 15.45 12.59
C SER A 36 9.43 14.62 11.43
N LEU A 37 8.63 14.50 10.38
CA LEU A 37 9.03 13.78 9.17
C LEU A 37 10.36 14.31 8.59
N PHE A 38 10.65 15.59 8.79
CA PHE A 38 11.84 16.26 8.28
C PHE A 38 13.10 16.02 9.13
N ASP A 39 12.93 15.53 10.38
CA ASP A 39 14.02 15.21 11.29
C ASP A 39 14.50 13.75 11.16
N TYR A 40 13.75 12.91 10.45
CA TYR A 40 14.19 11.54 10.15
C TYR A 40 15.40 11.51 9.23
N ASP A 41 16.30 10.56 9.46
CA ASP A 41 17.28 10.17 8.44
C ASP A 41 16.58 9.71 7.16
N THR A 42 17.17 10.01 6.01
CA THR A 42 16.54 9.69 4.71
C THR A 42 16.41 8.19 4.48
N TYR A 43 17.36 7.39 4.96
CA TYR A 43 17.32 5.94 4.83
C TYR A 43 16.25 5.33 5.73
N GLU A 44 16.20 5.76 7.00
CA GLU A 44 15.17 5.35 7.96
C GLU A 44 13.76 5.70 7.48
N LEU A 45 13.58 6.90 6.93
CA LEU A 45 12.29 7.34 6.39
C LEU A 45 11.84 6.48 5.23
N ARG A 46 12.75 6.11 4.32
CA ARG A 46 12.44 5.24 3.16
C ARG A 46 12.04 3.83 3.59
N GLN A 47 12.58 3.34 4.69
CA GLN A 47 12.16 2.06 5.27
C GLN A 47 10.82 2.18 6.02
N ALA A 48 10.59 3.32 6.68
CA ALA A 48 9.39 3.54 7.47
C ALA A 48 8.13 3.75 6.63
N ILE A 49 8.26 4.33 5.43
CA ILE A 49 7.12 4.70 4.58
C ILE A 49 7.21 3.98 3.25
N THR A 50 6.23 3.13 2.98
CA THR A 50 6.08 2.48 1.66
C THR A 50 4.86 3.04 0.95
N ILE A 51 5.01 3.29 -0.35
CA ILE A 51 3.94 3.77 -1.21
C ILE A 51 3.69 2.74 -2.31
N LEU A 52 2.51 2.17 -2.29
CA LEU A 52 2.05 1.22 -3.30
C LEU A 52 1.44 2.00 -4.47
N ASP A 53 2.27 2.35 -5.42
CA ASP A 53 1.92 3.09 -6.64
C ASP A 53 2.33 2.34 -7.92
N ARG A 54 2.13 2.96 -9.07
CA ARG A 54 2.59 2.44 -10.38
C ARG A 54 4.05 2.73 -10.69
N SER A 55 4.87 3.11 -9.70
CA SER A 55 6.26 3.47 -9.93
C SER A 55 7.06 2.40 -10.68
N LEU A 56 8.17 2.87 -11.25
CA LEU A 56 9.06 2.13 -12.14
C LEU A 56 9.37 0.71 -11.64
N ILE A 57 9.40 -0.21 -12.60
CA ILE A 57 9.87 -1.57 -12.42
C ILE A 57 11.38 -1.56 -12.57
N VAL A 58 12.06 -2.15 -11.60
CA VAL A 58 13.49 -2.45 -11.72
C VAL A 58 13.60 -3.78 -12.46
N GLU A 59 14.43 -3.82 -13.49
CA GLU A 59 14.71 -5.06 -14.23
C GLU A 59 15.52 -6.00 -13.35
N CYS A 60 14.91 -7.09 -12.90
CA CYS A 60 15.49 -8.05 -11.97
C CYS A 60 14.63 -9.32 -11.93
N THR A 61 15.07 -10.35 -11.23
CA THR A 61 14.24 -11.53 -10.96
C THR A 61 13.16 -11.23 -9.91
N ILE A 62 12.12 -12.08 -9.84
CA ILE A 62 11.09 -11.99 -8.80
C ILE A 62 11.73 -12.11 -7.40
N GLU A 63 12.70 -13.02 -7.25
CA GLU A 63 13.44 -13.17 -5.99
C GLU A 63 14.19 -11.89 -5.62
N GLU A 64 14.97 -11.33 -6.55
CA GLU A 64 15.72 -10.08 -6.33
C GLU A 64 14.78 -8.94 -5.99
N TYR A 65 13.63 -8.83 -6.67
CA TYR A 65 12.63 -7.82 -6.37
C TYR A 65 12.13 -7.92 -4.91
N LEU A 66 11.81 -9.12 -4.44
CA LEU A 66 11.38 -9.32 -3.05
C LEU A 66 12.50 -9.06 -2.04
N ARG A 67 13.76 -9.33 -2.41
CA ARG A 67 14.94 -9.01 -1.59
C ARG A 67 15.20 -7.50 -1.46
N LEU A 68 14.67 -6.66 -2.36
CA LEU A 68 14.70 -5.20 -2.16
C LEU A 68 13.93 -4.77 -0.91
N ALA A 69 12.89 -5.51 -0.54
CA ALA A 69 12.11 -5.24 0.66
C ALA A 69 12.83 -5.69 1.96
N SER A 70 13.55 -6.82 1.90
CA SER A 70 14.43 -7.30 2.97
C SER A 70 15.50 -8.22 2.37
N PRO A 71 16.80 -7.84 2.42
CA PRO A 71 17.88 -8.67 1.86
C PRO A 71 18.00 -10.06 2.47
N SER A 72 17.57 -10.23 3.72
CA SER A 72 17.65 -11.48 4.47
C SER A 72 16.41 -12.38 4.35
N VAL A 73 15.40 -11.98 3.58
CA VAL A 73 14.16 -12.75 3.42
C VAL A 73 14.46 -14.15 2.85
N SER A 74 13.94 -15.17 3.48
CA SER A 74 14.09 -16.56 3.04
C SER A 74 13.14 -16.90 1.89
N ILE A 75 13.49 -17.93 1.10
CA ILE A 75 12.60 -18.45 0.04
C ILE A 75 11.24 -18.89 0.62
N SER A 76 11.24 -19.46 1.82
CA SER A 76 10.00 -19.88 2.48
C SER A 76 9.08 -18.68 2.78
N GLU A 77 9.64 -17.60 3.32
CA GLU A 77 8.89 -16.36 3.58
C GLU A 77 8.38 -15.72 2.28
N MET A 78 9.21 -15.67 1.22
CA MET A 78 8.78 -15.21 -0.10
C MET A 78 7.56 -15.98 -0.60
N ARG A 79 7.60 -17.31 -0.53
CA ARG A 79 6.47 -18.17 -0.95
C ARG A 79 5.24 -17.93 -0.09
N GLN A 80 5.40 -17.72 1.23
CA GLN A 80 4.28 -17.42 2.13
C GLN A 80 3.60 -16.09 1.76
N VAL A 81 4.36 -15.02 1.53
CA VAL A 81 3.76 -13.72 1.16
C VAL A 81 3.16 -13.75 -0.25
N LEU A 82 3.78 -14.47 -1.19
CA LEU A 82 3.20 -14.67 -2.53
C LEU A 82 1.89 -15.45 -2.46
N ALA A 83 1.78 -16.44 -1.58
CA ALA A 83 0.52 -17.15 -1.34
C ALA A 83 -0.53 -16.23 -0.69
N ALA A 84 -0.13 -15.40 0.28
CA ALA A 84 -1.04 -14.45 0.96
C ALA A 84 -1.63 -13.41 0.00
N VAL A 85 -0.89 -13.01 -1.03
CA VAL A 85 -1.39 -12.10 -2.08
C VAL A 85 -1.98 -12.84 -3.30
N GLU A 86 -2.14 -14.15 -3.23
CA GLU A 86 -2.69 -15.03 -4.30
C GLU A 86 -1.86 -15.01 -5.61
N LEU A 87 -0.58 -14.67 -5.54
CA LEU A 87 0.33 -14.63 -6.70
C LEU A 87 1.18 -15.92 -6.85
N LEU A 88 1.29 -16.74 -5.81
CA LEU A 88 2.15 -17.92 -5.82
C LEU A 88 1.86 -18.90 -6.97
N PRO A 89 0.59 -19.22 -7.31
CA PRO A 89 0.29 -20.11 -8.43
C PRO A 89 0.79 -19.58 -9.77
N VAL A 90 0.77 -18.26 -9.97
CA VAL A 90 1.29 -17.62 -11.19
C VAL A 90 2.80 -17.77 -11.24
N VAL A 91 3.50 -17.47 -10.14
CA VAL A 91 4.96 -17.59 -10.05
C VAL A 91 5.41 -19.04 -10.26
N ASP A 92 4.70 -20.01 -9.67
CA ASP A 92 5.02 -21.44 -9.84
C ASP A 92 4.75 -21.96 -11.27
N ALA A 93 3.91 -21.28 -12.03
CA ALA A 93 3.64 -21.60 -13.44
C ALA A 93 4.67 -21.00 -14.41
N LEU A 94 5.50 -20.05 -13.97
CA LEU A 94 6.56 -19.47 -14.78
C LEU A 94 7.71 -20.47 -14.98
N PRO A 95 8.40 -20.46 -16.14
CA PRO A 95 9.47 -21.40 -16.47
C PRO A 95 10.60 -21.45 -15.41
N HIS A 96 10.91 -20.31 -14.80
CA HIS A 96 11.99 -20.19 -13.82
C HIS A 96 11.50 -19.85 -12.40
N GLY A 97 10.18 -19.81 -12.17
CA GLY A 97 9.58 -19.54 -10.87
C GLY A 97 10.05 -18.22 -10.26
N LEU A 98 10.62 -18.25 -9.03
CA LEU A 98 11.18 -17.05 -8.38
C LEU A 98 12.38 -16.46 -9.12
N SER A 99 13.11 -17.25 -9.90
CA SER A 99 14.24 -16.79 -10.72
C SER A 99 13.80 -16.25 -12.08
N GLU A 100 12.48 -16.17 -12.33
CA GLU A 100 11.95 -15.55 -13.56
C GLU A 100 12.27 -14.07 -13.61
N HIS A 101 12.73 -13.61 -14.77
CA HIS A 101 13.18 -12.24 -14.98
C HIS A 101 12.01 -11.32 -15.33
N ILE A 102 11.89 -10.21 -14.62
CA ILE A 102 10.88 -9.18 -14.86
C ILE A 102 11.51 -8.07 -15.69
N SER A 103 10.96 -7.81 -16.86
CA SER A 103 11.40 -6.70 -17.72
C SER A 103 10.95 -5.33 -17.16
N VAL A 104 11.52 -4.25 -17.69
CA VAL A 104 11.11 -2.86 -17.36
C VAL A 104 9.62 -2.57 -17.60
N LEU A 105 8.95 -3.37 -18.43
CA LEU A 105 7.50 -3.27 -18.68
C LEU A 105 6.67 -4.24 -17.81
N GLY A 106 7.30 -4.99 -16.93
CA GLY A 106 6.67 -5.93 -16.02
C GLY A 106 6.50 -7.36 -16.55
N ALA A 107 6.75 -7.60 -17.85
CA ALA A 107 6.63 -8.95 -18.41
C ALA A 107 7.61 -9.93 -17.70
N PRO A 108 7.19 -11.18 -17.46
CA PRO A 108 5.99 -11.85 -17.97
C PRO A 108 4.71 -11.59 -17.15
N LEU A 109 4.79 -10.86 -16.01
CA LEU A 109 3.65 -10.60 -15.16
C LEU A 109 2.66 -9.61 -15.83
N GLN A 110 1.37 -9.88 -15.67
CA GLN A 110 0.32 -8.93 -16.06
C GLN A 110 0.30 -7.74 -15.08
N PRO A 111 -0.27 -6.58 -15.45
CA PRO A 111 -0.31 -5.39 -14.56
C PRO A 111 -0.90 -5.65 -13.17
N LEU A 112 -1.93 -6.48 -13.06
CA LEU A 112 -2.51 -6.89 -11.79
C LEU A 112 -1.53 -7.76 -10.99
N GLU A 113 -0.92 -8.74 -11.61
CA GLU A 113 0.03 -9.65 -10.97
C GLU A 113 1.26 -8.90 -10.45
N PHE A 114 1.71 -7.89 -11.20
CA PHE A 114 2.79 -7.03 -10.75
C PHE A 114 2.39 -6.16 -9.54
N LEU A 115 1.14 -5.70 -9.48
CA LEU A 115 0.62 -4.99 -8.30
C LEU A 115 0.58 -5.93 -7.07
N LEU A 116 0.21 -7.20 -7.26
CA LEU A 116 0.26 -8.22 -6.20
C LEU A 116 1.70 -8.51 -5.76
N LEU A 117 2.66 -8.54 -6.68
CA LEU A 117 4.08 -8.68 -6.33
C LEU A 117 4.59 -7.51 -5.48
N LYS A 118 4.20 -6.28 -5.82
CA LYS A 118 4.49 -5.10 -4.99
C LYS A 118 3.91 -5.24 -3.59
N LEU A 119 2.68 -5.73 -3.49
CA LEU A 119 2.05 -5.96 -2.19
C LEU A 119 2.78 -7.05 -1.39
N ALA A 120 3.25 -8.12 -2.02
CA ALA A 120 4.10 -9.11 -1.36
C ALA A 120 5.37 -8.48 -0.79
N GLY A 121 6.02 -7.57 -1.53
CA GLY A 121 7.14 -6.77 -1.04
C GLY A 121 6.78 -5.93 0.20
N VAL A 122 5.59 -5.33 0.24
CA VAL A 122 5.10 -4.58 1.42
C VAL A 122 4.96 -5.51 2.63
N LEU A 123 4.42 -6.72 2.45
CA LEU A 123 4.27 -7.69 3.54
C LEU A 123 5.63 -8.13 4.11
N ILE A 124 6.68 -8.19 3.28
CA ILE A 124 8.06 -8.45 3.71
C ILE A 124 8.65 -7.23 4.43
N ALA A 125 8.51 -6.03 3.87
CA ALA A 125 9.12 -4.81 4.38
C ALA A 125 8.55 -4.37 5.74
N GLN A 126 7.27 -4.68 6.02
CA GLN A 126 6.56 -4.29 7.24
C GLN A 126 6.75 -2.80 7.62
N PRO A 127 6.40 -1.86 6.75
CA PRO A 127 6.63 -0.43 6.98
C PRO A 127 5.81 0.08 8.17
N LYS A 128 6.20 1.24 8.74
CA LYS A 128 5.38 1.94 9.75
C LYS A 128 4.15 2.60 9.14
N VAL A 129 4.28 3.09 7.90
CA VAL A 129 3.19 3.71 7.14
C VAL A 129 3.14 3.11 5.74
N LEU A 130 1.98 2.65 5.33
CA LEU A 130 1.67 2.20 3.98
C LEU A 130 0.66 3.15 3.34
N ILE A 131 1.04 3.75 2.22
CA ILE A 131 0.13 4.55 1.39
C ILE A 131 -0.24 3.70 0.17
N ILE A 132 -1.53 3.45 0.01
CA ILE A 132 -2.06 2.69 -1.14
C ILE A 132 -2.73 3.68 -2.09
N ASN A 133 -2.27 3.67 -3.32
CA ASN A 133 -2.79 4.50 -4.39
C ASN A 133 -4.14 3.96 -4.88
N GLN A 134 -5.02 4.85 -5.38
CA GLN A 134 -6.32 4.53 -5.98
C GLN A 134 -6.26 3.46 -7.08
N HIS A 135 -5.11 3.23 -7.72
CA HIS A 135 -4.95 2.15 -8.70
C HIS A 135 -5.22 0.76 -8.13
N PHE A 136 -5.20 0.61 -6.81
CA PHE A 136 -5.56 -0.63 -6.13
C PHE A 136 -7.06 -0.96 -6.30
N ASP A 137 -7.91 0.04 -6.60
CA ASP A 137 -9.33 -0.16 -6.91
C ASP A 137 -9.55 -0.98 -8.20
N ALA A 138 -8.55 -1.07 -9.08
CA ALA A 138 -8.59 -1.91 -10.28
C ALA A 138 -8.55 -3.42 -9.97
N ILE A 139 -8.18 -3.81 -8.75
CA ILE A 139 -8.23 -5.21 -8.30
C ILE A 139 -9.71 -5.64 -8.19
N PRO A 140 -10.09 -6.81 -8.71
CA PRO A 140 -11.43 -7.34 -8.56
C PRO A 140 -11.88 -7.35 -7.09
N LYS A 141 -13.11 -6.89 -6.81
CA LYS A 141 -13.60 -6.64 -5.44
C LYS A 141 -13.37 -7.82 -4.49
N ALA A 142 -13.68 -9.04 -4.93
CA ALA A 142 -13.53 -10.23 -4.09
C ALA A 142 -12.07 -10.48 -3.67
N LEU A 143 -11.11 -10.31 -4.58
CA LEU A 143 -9.68 -10.40 -4.27
C LEU A 143 -9.25 -9.23 -3.38
N ARG A 144 -9.66 -8.00 -3.72
CA ARG A 144 -9.32 -6.80 -2.96
C ARG A 144 -9.74 -6.91 -1.50
N LEU A 145 -10.94 -7.42 -1.19
CA LEU A 145 -11.40 -7.62 0.18
C LEU A 145 -10.52 -8.61 0.97
N ARG A 146 -10.08 -9.71 0.34
CA ARG A 146 -9.14 -10.64 0.99
C ARG A 146 -7.78 -10.00 1.25
N LEU A 147 -7.26 -9.23 0.29
CA LEU A 147 -6.01 -8.49 0.47
C LEU A 147 -6.11 -7.43 1.56
N LEU A 148 -7.23 -6.70 1.63
CA LEU A 148 -7.48 -5.73 2.69
C LEU A 148 -7.53 -6.39 4.07
N ALA A 149 -8.08 -7.60 4.20
CA ALA A 149 -8.05 -8.36 5.46
C ALA A 149 -6.61 -8.70 5.89
N HIS A 150 -5.70 -9.02 4.97
CA HIS A 150 -4.28 -9.17 5.29
C HIS A 150 -3.64 -7.85 5.73
N LEU A 151 -3.96 -6.75 5.05
CA LEU A 151 -3.47 -5.41 5.41
C LEU A 151 -4.01 -4.95 6.77
N ASP A 152 -5.23 -5.34 7.12
CA ASP A 152 -5.82 -4.99 8.42
C ASP A 152 -5.08 -5.65 9.59
N ASN A 153 -4.45 -6.78 9.38
CA ASN A 153 -3.63 -7.47 10.37
C ASN A 153 -2.19 -6.90 10.50
N LEU A 154 -1.75 -6.03 9.59
CA LEU A 154 -0.42 -5.43 9.68
C LEU A 154 -0.34 -4.44 10.85
N LYS A 155 0.82 -4.42 11.52
CA LYS A 155 1.14 -3.44 12.57
C LYS A 155 1.67 -2.13 11.98
N CYS A 156 0.91 -1.53 11.06
CA CYS A 156 1.30 -0.26 10.43
C CYS A 156 0.08 0.66 10.27
N THR A 157 0.33 1.94 10.06
CA THR A 157 -0.69 2.88 9.59
C THR A 157 -0.92 2.65 8.10
N VAL A 158 -2.16 2.42 7.70
CA VAL A 158 -2.54 2.30 6.29
C VAL A 158 -3.41 3.47 5.89
N LEU A 159 -3.02 4.16 4.82
CA LEU A 159 -3.77 5.23 4.17
C LEU A 159 -4.10 4.77 2.75
N TYR A 160 -5.32 4.35 2.51
CA TYR A 160 -5.75 3.85 1.21
C TYR A 160 -6.64 4.85 0.50
N PHE A 161 -6.10 5.43 -0.57
CA PHE A 161 -6.85 6.30 -1.48
C PHE A 161 -7.81 5.50 -2.33
N THR A 162 -9.11 5.74 -2.15
CA THR A 162 -10.17 5.03 -2.88
C THR A 162 -11.41 5.92 -3.04
N ASN A 163 -12.16 5.70 -4.11
CA ASN A 163 -13.49 6.31 -4.27
C ASN A 163 -14.61 5.39 -3.76
N THR A 164 -14.28 4.16 -3.38
CA THR A 164 -15.24 3.15 -2.94
C THR A 164 -14.78 2.52 -1.62
N PRO A 165 -14.82 3.27 -0.50
CA PRO A 165 -14.44 2.72 0.80
C PRO A 165 -15.37 1.56 1.18
N GLU A 166 -14.79 0.49 1.71
CA GLU A 166 -15.54 -0.72 2.11
C GLU A 166 -15.94 -0.59 3.57
N SER A 167 -17.25 -0.61 3.84
CA SER A 167 -17.81 -0.53 5.20
C SER A 167 -17.33 -1.71 6.05
N GLY A 168 -17.00 -1.44 7.32
CA GLY A 168 -16.57 -2.46 8.28
C GLY A 168 -15.12 -2.92 8.13
N MET A 169 -14.37 -2.36 7.20
CA MET A 169 -12.93 -2.53 7.11
C MET A 169 -12.22 -1.26 7.56
N PHE A 170 -11.06 -1.40 8.18
CA PHE A 170 -10.28 -0.30 8.72
C PHE A 170 -11.01 0.50 9.82
N THR A 171 -10.35 1.51 10.36
CA THR A 171 -10.89 2.35 11.45
C THR A 171 -11.99 3.30 10.95
N GLY A 172 -11.92 3.72 9.68
CA GLY A 172 -12.87 4.64 9.07
C GLY A 172 -12.37 5.22 7.76
N ALA A 173 -13.07 6.24 7.29
CA ALA A 173 -12.70 7.03 6.12
C ALA A 173 -12.42 8.48 6.51
N ILE A 174 -11.42 9.08 5.87
CA ILE A 174 -11.10 10.49 5.97
C ILE A 174 -11.38 11.11 4.61
N HIS A 175 -12.24 12.13 4.55
CA HIS A 175 -12.46 12.89 3.35
C HIS A 175 -11.61 14.16 3.36
N LEU A 176 -10.76 14.31 2.33
CA LEU A 176 -9.89 15.48 2.18
C LEU A 176 -10.55 16.50 1.26
N HIS A 177 -10.97 17.61 1.85
CA HIS A 177 -11.46 18.79 1.13
C HIS A 177 -10.31 19.78 0.87
N ASP A 178 -10.57 20.78 0.03
CA ASP A 178 -9.59 21.83 -0.25
C ASP A 178 -9.24 22.68 0.99
N ASP A 179 -10.19 22.83 1.93
CA ASP A 179 -10.06 23.73 3.09
C ASP A 179 -10.12 23.03 4.46
N VAL A 180 -10.75 21.85 4.56
CA VAL A 180 -11.02 21.15 5.84
C VAL A 180 -10.90 19.64 5.67
N THR A 181 -10.38 18.97 6.69
CA THR A 181 -10.38 17.50 6.76
C THR A 181 -11.47 17.05 7.74
N GLU A 182 -12.41 16.22 7.29
CA GLU A 182 -13.45 15.61 8.12
C GLU A 182 -13.18 14.11 8.32
N LEU A 183 -13.21 13.67 9.57
CA LEU A 183 -13.13 12.27 9.94
C LEU A 183 -14.54 11.68 9.99
N VAL A 184 -14.85 10.75 9.10
CA VAL A 184 -16.11 10.01 9.10
C VAL A 184 -15.91 8.68 9.82
N ASN A 185 -16.46 8.54 11.02
CA ASN A 185 -16.41 7.28 11.77
C ASN A 185 -17.49 6.33 11.24
N SER A 186 -17.08 5.15 10.82
CA SER A 186 -17.98 4.09 10.31
C SER A 186 -18.86 3.43 11.39
N SER A 187 -18.83 3.89 12.64
CA SER A 187 -19.50 3.30 13.80
C SER A 187 -20.94 3.80 14.06
N GLU A 188 -21.49 4.74 13.27
CA GLU A 188 -22.81 5.33 13.58
C GLU A 188 -24.00 4.85 12.72
N GLU A 189 -23.85 3.88 11.82
CA GLU A 189 -24.99 3.36 11.05
C GLU A 189 -25.51 1.99 11.56
N GLY A 190 -25.50 1.77 12.87
CA GLY A 190 -25.97 0.53 13.49
C GLY A 190 -27.06 0.70 14.56
N GLY A 191 -27.83 1.79 14.54
CA GLY A 191 -28.78 1.99 15.63
C GLY A 191 -29.88 3.01 15.35
N ALA A 192 -30.89 2.65 14.59
CA ALA A 192 -32.26 3.17 14.75
C ALA A 192 -33.20 2.62 13.68
N HIS A 193 -33.74 1.44 13.91
CA HIS A 193 -35.12 1.12 13.50
C HIS A 193 -35.59 -0.08 14.34
N ASN A 194 -36.09 0.22 15.50
CA ASN A 194 -37.11 -0.54 16.19
C ASN A 194 -37.95 0.44 17.01
N GLU A 195 -39.04 0.87 16.40
CA GLU A 195 -40.36 1.04 17.04
C GLU A 195 -41.42 1.14 15.95
#